data_e6dec1ae4c8731244c9a6a5ee23fb592
#
_entry.id   e6dec1ae4c8731244c9a6a5ee23fb592
#
_cell.length_a   1.000
_cell.length_b   1.000
_cell.length_c   1.000
_cell.angle_alpha   90.00
_cell.angle_beta   90.00
_cell.angle_gamma   90.00
#
_symmetry.space_group_name_H-M   'P 1'
#
loop_
_entity.id
_entity.type
_entity.pdbx_description
1 polymer ?
#
loop_
_entity_poly.entity_id
_entity_poly.type
_entity_poly.pdbx_seq_one_letter_code
_entity_poly.pdbx_strand_id
1 'polypeptide(L)'
;VTALLETQGLQAFYGDAQALFGVDFTLAQGELVAIIGANGAGKSTLLKCLTGLVRAPRDAVRFKGESIGGLPPGEIVKRGLAMVPEGRRLFPSLSVEENLLIGGLTQRKGPWNLNRLYALFPILAEKRSHPATSLSGGQQQMVALGRALMSNPDVLLCDELSLGLAPIVIREIYAAMPDITREGMTVVIVEQDVTMAQRVSQRIYCLQEGRVSLQGRSDSMTREQISQAYFGL
;
A
#
# COMPACT_ATOMS: atom_id res chain seq x y z
N VAL A 1 16.20 -9.93 12.61
CA VAL A 1 14.74 -10.03 12.47
C VAL A 1 14.48 -10.56 11.07
N THR A 2 13.75 -11.67 10.94
CA THR A 2 13.41 -12.24 9.64
C THR A 2 12.42 -11.29 8.93
N ALA A 3 12.69 -10.93 7.68
CA ALA A 3 11.81 -10.07 6.90
C ALA A 3 10.46 -10.80 6.63
N LEU A 4 9.34 -10.09 6.79
CA LEU A 4 8.01 -10.57 6.44
C LEU A 4 7.81 -10.54 4.92
N LEU A 5 8.26 -9.47 4.29
CA LEU A 5 8.24 -9.27 2.84
C LEU A 5 9.61 -8.71 2.43
N GLU A 6 10.19 -9.27 1.37
CA GLU A 6 11.48 -8.80 0.85
C GLU A 6 11.57 -8.91 -0.65
N THR A 7 12.37 -8.03 -1.24
CA THR A 7 12.84 -8.17 -2.63
C THR A 7 14.36 -8.21 -2.67
N GLN A 8 14.91 -8.98 -3.60
CA GLN A 8 16.35 -9.10 -3.85
C GLN A 8 16.62 -8.87 -5.32
N GLY A 9 17.37 -7.80 -5.60
CA GLY A 9 17.75 -7.43 -6.96
C GLY A 9 16.57 -7.31 -7.93
N LEU A 10 15.39 -6.85 -7.44
CA LEU A 10 14.16 -6.84 -8.22
C LEU A 10 14.28 -5.96 -9.45
N GLN A 11 14.07 -6.56 -10.61
CA GLN A 11 13.97 -5.89 -11.89
C GLN A 11 12.54 -6.01 -12.42
N ALA A 12 12.06 -4.97 -13.09
CA ALA A 12 10.75 -4.96 -13.71
C ALA A 12 10.75 -4.21 -15.04
N PHE A 13 9.93 -4.69 -15.97
CA PHE A 13 9.88 -4.20 -17.34
C PHE A 13 8.42 -3.99 -17.78
N TYR A 14 8.20 -2.99 -18.61
CA TYR A 14 6.98 -2.77 -19.40
C TYR A 14 7.35 -2.89 -20.88
N GLY A 15 7.14 -4.06 -21.48
CA GLY A 15 7.72 -4.40 -22.78
C GLY A 15 9.24 -4.36 -22.68
N ASP A 16 9.90 -3.56 -23.52
CA ASP A 16 11.36 -3.41 -23.53
C ASP A 16 11.86 -2.32 -22.55
N ALA A 17 10.94 -1.51 -21.98
CA ALA A 17 11.32 -0.44 -21.07
C ALA A 17 11.50 -0.98 -19.64
N GLN A 18 12.73 -0.87 -19.12
CA GLN A 18 13.02 -1.23 -17.73
C GLN A 18 12.57 -0.12 -16.78
N ALA A 19 11.81 -0.50 -15.74
CA ALA A 19 11.28 0.41 -14.74
C ALA A 19 11.90 0.24 -13.35
N LEU A 20 12.43 -0.96 -13.02
CA LEU A 20 13.16 -1.20 -11.77
C LEU A 20 14.51 -1.84 -12.09
N PHE A 21 15.56 -1.36 -11.44
CA PHE A 21 16.95 -1.69 -11.73
C PHE A 21 17.66 -2.32 -10.53
N GLY A 22 17.13 -3.44 -10.03
CA GLY A 22 17.74 -4.16 -8.92
C GLY A 22 17.35 -3.56 -7.56
N VAL A 23 16.06 -3.50 -7.28
CA VAL A 23 15.53 -2.94 -6.01
C VAL A 23 15.59 -3.99 -4.92
N ASP A 24 16.32 -3.68 -3.84
CA ASP A 24 16.31 -4.40 -2.59
C ASP A 24 15.39 -3.68 -1.59
N PHE A 25 14.40 -4.41 -1.08
CA PHE A 25 13.42 -3.90 -0.14
C PHE A 25 13.16 -4.94 0.94
N THR A 26 13.02 -4.51 2.18
CA THR A 26 12.68 -5.38 3.30
C THR A 26 11.61 -4.74 4.17
N LEU A 27 10.72 -5.56 4.72
CA LEU A 27 9.63 -5.15 5.58
C LEU A 27 9.52 -6.14 6.74
N ALA A 28 9.63 -5.64 7.96
CA ALA A 28 9.46 -6.44 9.16
C ALA A 28 7.98 -6.54 9.56
N GLN A 29 7.62 -7.56 10.33
CA GLN A 29 6.25 -7.70 10.83
C GLN A 29 5.88 -6.54 11.76
N GLY A 30 4.68 -5.99 11.59
CA GLY A 30 4.17 -4.86 12.37
C GLY A 30 4.80 -3.51 12.03
N GLU A 31 5.66 -3.45 11.02
CA GLU A 31 6.31 -2.22 10.59
C GLU A 31 5.41 -1.40 9.66
N LEU A 32 5.42 -0.08 9.80
CA LEU A 32 4.90 0.86 8.82
C LEU A 32 6.08 1.53 8.10
N VAL A 33 6.21 1.25 6.81
CA VAL A 33 7.26 1.76 5.93
C VAL A 33 6.67 2.72 4.90
N ALA A 34 7.33 3.84 4.66
CA ALA A 34 7.01 4.74 3.57
C ALA A 34 7.97 4.56 2.39
N ILE A 35 7.43 4.57 1.19
CA ILE A 35 8.17 4.65 -0.06
C ILE A 35 7.89 6.00 -0.69
N ILE A 36 8.93 6.82 -0.85
CA ILE A 36 8.84 8.15 -1.45
C ILE A 36 9.67 8.22 -2.74
N GLY A 37 9.47 9.25 -3.52
CA GLY A 37 10.19 9.50 -4.76
C GLY A 37 9.33 10.27 -5.76
N ALA A 38 9.96 10.86 -6.75
CA ALA A 38 9.28 11.62 -7.80
C ALA A 38 8.31 10.74 -8.62
N ASN A 39 7.45 11.38 -9.42
CA ASN A 39 6.61 10.66 -10.38
C ASN A 39 7.52 9.94 -11.40
N GLY A 40 7.20 8.69 -11.68
CA GLY A 40 8.03 7.86 -12.55
C GLY A 40 9.23 7.19 -11.85
N ALA A 41 9.48 7.43 -10.56
CA ALA A 41 10.61 6.83 -9.82
C ALA A 41 10.51 5.29 -9.63
N GLY A 42 9.38 4.65 -9.98
CA GLY A 42 9.20 3.20 -9.87
C GLY A 42 8.38 2.73 -8.66
N LYS A 43 7.86 3.65 -7.84
CA LYS A 43 7.10 3.33 -6.61
C LYS A 43 5.93 2.38 -6.85
N SER A 44 4.98 2.78 -7.70
CA SER A 44 3.81 1.95 -8.05
C SER A 44 4.21 0.69 -8.80
N THR A 45 5.32 0.70 -9.56
CA THR A 45 5.85 -0.51 -10.21
C THR A 45 6.33 -1.52 -9.17
N LEU A 46 7.03 -1.06 -8.13
CA LEU A 46 7.43 -1.93 -7.01
C LEU A 46 6.20 -2.58 -6.37
N LEU A 47 5.17 -1.81 -6.01
CA LEU A 47 3.94 -2.36 -5.43
C LEU A 47 3.24 -3.35 -6.37
N LYS A 48 3.20 -3.05 -7.67
CA LYS A 48 2.62 -3.94 -8.68
C LYS A 48 3.41 -5.25 -8.83
N CYS A 49 4.74 -5.22 -8.69
CA CYS A 49 5.56 -6.44 -8.67
C CYS A 49 5.28 -7.29 -7.42
N LEU A 50 5.19 -6.66 -6.25
CA LEU A 50 4.86 -7.33 -4.98
C LEU A 50 3.49 -8.02 -5.02
N THR A 51 2.54 -7.46 -5.79
CA THR A 51 1.17 -7.98 -5.91
C THR A 51 0.92 -8.84 -7.15
N GLY A 52 1.94 -9.09 -7.98
CA GLY A 52 1.84 -9.91 -9.18
C GLY A 52 1.11 -9.24 -10.36
N LEU A 53 0.79 -7.94 -10.25
CA LEU A 53 0.20 -7.13 -11.32
C LEU A 53 1.23 -6.81 -12.42
N VAL A 54 2.51 -6.74 -12.06
CA VAL A 54 3.65 -6.71 -12.97
C VAL A 54 4.49 -7.93 -12.66
N ARG A 55 4.92 -8.65 -13.71
CA ARG A 55 5.68 -9.88 -13.54
C ARG A 55 7.04 -9.59 -12.90
N ALA A 56 7.32 -10.28 -11.82
CA ALA A 56 8.62 -10.30 -11.15
C ALA A 56 9.30 -11.67 -11.34
N PRO A 57 10.63 -11.76 -11.37
CA PRO A 57 11.34 -13.03 -11.33
C PRO A 57 10.93 -13.84 -10.09
N ARG A 58 10.90 -15.17 -10.20
CA ARG A 58 10.37 -16.05 -9.16
C ARG A 58 11.02 -15.81 -7.80
N ASP A 59 12.33 -15.72 -7.77
CA ASP A 59 13.09 -15.63 -6.51
C ASP A 59 13.36 -14.18 -6.07
N ALA A 60 12.94 -13.20 -6.87
CA ALA A 60 13.14 -11.78 -6.56
C ALA A 60 12.19 -11.22 -5.50
N VAL A 61 11.08 -11.92 -5.19
CA VAL A 61 10.09 -11.48 -4.19
C VAL A 61 9.79 -12.65 -3.26
N ARG A 62 9.98 -12.42 -1.96
CA ARG A 62 9.66 -13.40 -0.90
C ARG A 62 8.68 -12.81 0.10
N PHE A 63 7.69 -13.60 0.48
CA PHE A 63 6.72 -13.27 1.51
C PHE A 63 6.62 -14.42 2.51
N LYS A 64 6.83 -14.14 3.80
CA LYS A 64 6.89 -15.16 4.87
C LYS A 64 7.93 -16.26 4.57
N GLY A 65 9.05 -15.90 3.94
CA GLY A 65 10.10 -16.81 3.53
C GLY A 65 9.84 -17.61 2.25
N GLU A 66 8.62 -17.55 1.69
CA GLU A 66 8.27 -18.25 0.46
C GLU A 66 8.41 -17.33 -0.76
N SER A 67 8.92 -17.87 -1.87
CA SER A 67 8.94 -17.16 -3.16
C SER A 67 7.53 -16.95 -3.68
N ILE A 68 7.17 -15.68 -3.94
CA ILE A 68 5.88 -15.30 -4.52
C ILE A 68 6.02 -14.61 -5.89
N GLY A 69 7.23 -14.37 -6.35
CA GLY A 69 7.49 -13.79 -7.67
C GLY A 69 6.86 -14.63 -8.78
N GLY A 70 6.18 -13.96 -9.72
CA GLY A 70 5.49 -14.60 -10.83
C GLY A 70 4.15 -15.28 -10.49
N LEU A 71 3.71 -15.28 -9.22
CA LEU A 71 2.38 -15.73 -8.87
C LEU A 71 1.31 -14.74 -9.37
N PRO A 72 0.11 -15.22 -9.73
CA PRO A 72 -0.99 -14.35 -10.10
C PRO A 72 -1.52 -13.56 -8.88
N PRO A 73 -2.09 -12.34 -9.07
CA PRO A 73 -2.57 -11.51 -7.97
C PRO A 73 -3.55 -12.19 -7.02
N GLY A 74 -4.46 -13.03 -7.55
CA GLY A 74 -5.41 -13.77 -6.74
C GLY A 74 -4.77 -14.75 -5.75
N GLU A 75 -3.63 -15.34 -6.09
CA GLU A 75 -2.88 -16.21 -5.17
C GLU A 75 -2.10 -15.40 -4.13
N ILE A 76 -1.59 -14.24 -4.50
CA ILE A 76 -0.86 -13.36 -3.59
C ILE A 76 -1.79 -12.78 -2.51
N VAL A 77 -2.99 -12.32 -2.90
CA VAL A 77 -3.95 -11.78 -1.92
C VAL A 77 -4.46 -12.86 -0.96
N LYS A 78 -4.66 -14.10 -1.44
CA LYS A 78 -5.00 -15.24 -0.57
C LYS A 78 -3.90 -15.56 0.46
N ARG A 79 -2.64 -15.27 0.14
CA ARG A 79 -1.51 -15.44 1.08
C ARG A 79 -1.44 -14.33 2.12
N GLY A 80 -2.19 -13.22 1.94
CA GLY A 80 -2.31 -12.13 2.90
C GLY A 80 -1.59 -10.84 2.53
N LEU A 81 -1.29 -10.62 1.26
CA LEU A 81 -0.74 -9.37 0.78
C LEU A 81 -1.78 -8.66 -0.08
N ALA A 82 -2.36 -7.57 0.44
CA ALA A 82 -3.39 -6.79 -0.23
C ALA A 82 -2.89 -5.40 -0.63
N MET A 83 -3.51 -4.80 -1.63
CA MET A 83 -3.16 -3.48 -2.13
C MET A 83 -4.37 -2.58 -2.25
N VAL A 84 -4.23 -1.34 -1.80
CA VAL A 84 -5.10 -0.22 -2.15
C VAL A 84 -4.44 0.48 -3.34
N PRO A 85 -5.00 0.36 -4.55
CA PRO A 85 -4.39 0.92 -5.75
C PRO A 85 -4.63 2.43 -5.84
N GLU A 86 -3.76 3.12 -6.54
CA GLU A 86 -4.01 4.49 -7.01
C GLU A 86 -5.33 4.56 -7.79
N GLY A 87 -6.08 5.65 -7.62
CA GLY A 87 -7.34 5.89 -8.31
C GLY A 87 -8.50 5.04 -7.78
N ARG A 88 -8.36 4.47 -6.54
CA ARG A 88 -9.43 3.81 -5.77
C ARG A 88 -9.98 2.53 -6.41
N ARG A 89 -10.15 2.46 -7.72
CA ARG A 89 -10.61 1.30 -8.51
C ARG A 89 -11.86 0.63 -7.91
N LEU A 90 -12.86 1.43 -7.54
CA LEU A 90 -14.15 0.93 -7.06
C LEU A 90 -14.96 0.37 -8.23
N PHE A 91 -15.85 -0.56 -7.90
CA PHE A 91 -16.85 -1.07 -8.86
C PHE A 91 -18.01 -0.08 -8.92
N PRO A 92 -18.20 0.65 -10.02
CA PRO A 92 -19.13 1.77 -10.08
C PRO A 92 -20.61 1.34 -10.03
N SER A 93 -20.91 0.11 -10.45
CA SER A 93 -22.26 -0.47 -10.43
C SER A 93 -22.67 -1.04 -9.08
N LEU A 94 -21.73 -1.12 -8.13
CA LEU A 94 -21.97 -1.70 -6.82
C LEU A 94 -22.13 -0.61 -5.76
N SER A 95 -22.91 -0.94 -4.73
CA SER A 95 -23.02 -0.14 -3.51
C SER A 95 -21.70 -0.10 -2.73
N VAL A 96 -21.61 0.76 -1.71
CA VAL A 96 -20.49 0.81 -0.77
C VAL A 96 -20.29 -0.56 -0.11
N GLU A 97 -21.35 -1.15 0.46
CA GLU A 97 -21.26 -2.43 1.16
C GLU A 97 -20.85 -3.56 0.23
N GLU A 98 -21.38 -3.63 -0.98
CA GLU A 98 -20.97 -4.63 -1.97
C GLU A 98 -19.51 -4.48 -2.38
N ASN A 99 -19.02 -3.25 -2.56
CA ASN A 99 -17.59 -3.00 -2.79
C ASN A 99 -16.72 -3.53 -1.65
N LEU A 100 -17.13 -3.33 -0.39
CA LEU A 100 -16.41 -3.85 0.77
C LEU A 100 -16.43 -5.38 0.81
N LEU A 101 -17.59 -5.99 0.57
CA LEU A 101 -17.76 -7.46 0.61
C LEU A 101 -16.89 -8.19 -0.42
N ILE A 102 -16.59 -7.58 -1.57
CA ILE A 102 -15.66 -8.16 -2.55
C ILE A 102 -14.29 -8.46 -1.92
N GLY A 103 -13.80 -7.61 -1.01
CA GLY A 103 -12.55 -7.86 -0.29
C GLY A 103 -12.57 -9.15 0.52
N GLY A 104 -13.73 -9.53 1.05
CA GLY A 104 -13.93 -10.77 1.82
C GLY A 104 -13.96 -12.07 1.00
N LEU A 105 -13.96 -12.00 -0.34
CA LEU A 105 -13.97 -13.19 -1.19
C LEU A 105 -12.73 -14.10 -1.04
N THR A 106 -11.65 -13.59 -0.46
CA THR A 106 -10.47 -14.36 -0.10
C THR A 106 -10.75 -15.42 0.98
N GLN A 107 -11.83 -15.24 1.77
CA GLN A 107 -12.23 -16.07 2.92
C GLN A 107 -11.13 -16.22 3.99
N ARG A 108 -10.16 -15.30 4.02
CA ARG A 108 -9.16 -15.27 5.08
C ARG A 108 -9.80 -14.88 6.42
N LYS A 109 -9.47 -15.62 7.47
CA LYS A 109 -9.90 -15.31 8.84
C LYS A 109 -9.07 -14.17 9.40
N GLY A 110 -9.71 -13.30 10.17
CA GLY A 110 -9.04 -12.19 10.83
C GLY A 110 -10.04 -11.24 11.45
N PRO A 111 -9.58 -10.12 12.00
CA PRO A 111 -10.40 -9.19 12.75
C PRO A 111 -11.29 -8.30 11.87
N TRP A 112 -10.96 -8.17 10.58
CA TRP A 112 -11.64 -7.24 9.70
C TRP A 112 -12.94 -7.81 9.17
N ASN A 113 -14.02 -7.09 9.42
CA ASN A 113 -15.38 -7.36 8.96
C ASN A 113 -16.14 -6.03 8.82
N LEU A 114 -17.36 -6.05 8.28
CA LEU A 114 -18.14 -4.83 8.06
C LEU A 114 -18.32 -4.01 9.34
N ASN A 115 -18.64 -4.65 10.48
CA ASN A 115 -18.86 -3.91 11.73
C ASN A 115 -17.61 -3.15 12.16
N ARG A 116 -16.45 -3.77 12.04
CA ARG A 116 -15.18 -3.12 12.38
C ARG A 116 -14.82 -1.99 11.42
N LEU A 117 -15.10 -2.15 10.12
CA LEU A 117 -14.92 -1.09 9.14
C LEU A 117 -15.85 0.09 9.38
N TYR A 118 -17.10 -0.18 9.76
CA TYR A 118 -18.06 0.87 10.11
C TYR A 118 -17.70 1.59 11.41
N ALA A 119 -17.07 0.90 12.35
CA ALA A 119 -16.51 1.54 13.54
C ALA A 119 -15.30 2.43 13.20
N LEU A 120 -14.44 1.98 12.26
CA LEU A 120 -13.28 2.75 11.80
C LEU A 120 -13.68 3.97 10.95
N PHE A 121 -14.67 3.81 10.07
CA PHE A 121 -15.19 4.82 9.16
C PHE A 121 -16.72 4.86 9.21
N PRO A 122 -17.33 5.57 10.20
CA PRO A 122 -18.79 5.58 10.39
C PRO A 122 -19.57 6.02 9.16
N ILE A 123 -19.01 6.91 8.34
CA ILE A 123 -19.65 7.37 7.10
C ILE A 123 -19.93 6.23 6.12
N LEU A 124 -19.16 5.13 6.16
CA LEU A 124 -19.39 3.96 5.29
C LEU A 124 -20.65 3.20 5.71
N ALA A 125 -20.98 3.18 7.01
CA ALA A 125 -22.23 2.61 7.50
C ALA A 125 -23.44 3.43 7.04
N GLU A 126 -23.36 4.76 7.15
CA GLU A 126 -24.41 5.69 6.70
C GLU A 126 -24.69 5.58 5.20
N LYS A 127 -23.62 5.35 4.43
CA LYS A 127 -23.68 5.30 2.95
C LYS A 127 -23.69 3.89 2.37
N ARG A 128 -23.85 2.84 3.20
CA ARG A 128 -23.68 1.44 2.80
C ARG A 128 -24.48 1.02 1.56
N SER A 129 -25.70 1.51 1.40
CA SER A 129 -26.59 1.19 0.27
C SER A 129 -26.44 2.15 -0.94
N HIS A 130 -25.62 3.20 -0.83
CA HIS A 130 -25.43 4.16 -1.91
C HIS A 130 -24.46 3.60 -2.95
N PRO A 131 -24.63 3.95 -4.24
CA PRO A 131 -23.62 3.67 -5.25
C PRO A 131 -22.27 4.27 -4.86
N ALA A 132 -21.18 3.53 -5.03
CA ALA A 132 -19.85 4.01 -4.68
C ALA A 132 -19.44 5.28 -5.46
N THR A 133 -20.00 5.49 -6.66
CA THR A 133 -19.78 6.68 -7.49
C THR A 133 -20.40 7.96 -6.94
N SER A 134 -21.41 7.87 -6.06
CA SER A 134 -22.06 9.04 -5.44
C SER A 134 -21.28 9.63 -4.26
N LEU A 135 -20.22 8.94 -3.83
CA LEU A 135 -19.39 9.34 -2.72
C LEU A 135 -18.39 10.43 -3.10
N SER A 136 -18.00 11.26 -2.12
CA SER A 136 -16.84 12.15 -2.27
C SER A 136 -15.55 11.36 -2.52
N GLY A 137 -14.54 12.01 -3.07
CA GLY A 137 -13.24 11.37 -3.31
C GLY A 137 -12.62 10.73 -2.08
N GLY A 138 -12.74 11.37 -0.92
CA GLY A 138 -12.25 10.83 0.34
C GLY A 138 -13.03 9.62 0.83
N GLN A 139 -14.36 9.67 0.73
CA GLN A 139 -15.21 8.53 1.07
C GLN A 139 -14.93 7.32 0.16
N GLN A 140 -14.72 7.57 -1.13
CA GLN A 140 -14.30 6.52 -2.06
C GLN A 140 -12.95 5.90 -1.67
N GLN A 141 -12.01 6.71 -1.17
CA GLN A 141 -10.71 6.24 -0.68
C GLN A 141 -10.88 5.35 0.57
N MET A 142 -11.79 5.74 1.49
CA MET A 142 -12.13 4.90 2.65
C MET A 142 -12.75 3.56 2.23
N VAL A 143 -13.61 3.55 1.19
CA VAL A 143 -14.16 2.30 0.63
C VAL A 143 -13.03 1.44 0.04
N ALA A 144 -12.09 2.01 -0.71
CA ALA A 144 -10.97 1.27 -1.29
C ALA A 144 -10.07 0.67 -0.21
N LEU A 145 -9.76 1.43 0.84
CA LEU A 145 -9.02 0.97 2.01
C LEU A 145 -9.80 -0.13 2.75
N GLY A 146 -11.08 0.09 3.03
CA GLY A 146 -11.95 -0.89 3.67
C GLY A 146 -12.05 -2.20 2.88
N ARG A 147 -12.18 -2.14 1.55
CA ARG A 147 -12.18 -3.33 0.69
C ARG A 147 -10.88 -4.13 0.81
N ALA A 148 -9.73 -3.46 0.87
CA ALA A 148 -8.46 -4.15 1.08
C ALA A 148 -8.38 -4.79 2.47
N LEU A 149 -8.81 -4.10 3.52
CA LEU A 149 -8.88 -4.60 4.90
C LEU A 149 -9.80 -5.82 5.03
N MET A 150 -10.93 -5.86 4.32
CA MET A 150 -11.84 -7.01 4.31
C MET A 150 -11.19 -8.32 3.85
N SER A 151 -10.08 -8.26 3.12
CA SER A 151 -9.31 -9.47 2.79
C SER A 151 -8.51 -10.03 3.98
N ASN A 152 -8.55 -9.38 5.14
CA ASN A 152 -7.77 -9.73 6.33
C ASN A 152 -6.28 -9.94 6.02
N PRO A 153 -5.59 -8.92 5.47
CA PRO A 153 -4.21 -9.06 5.04
C PRO A 153 -3.23 -9.06 6.22
N ASP A 154 -2.08 -9.70 6.04
CA ASP A 154 -0.93 -9.54 6.94
C ASP A 154 -0.09 -8.31 6.54
N VAL A 155 -0.08 -7.99 5.23
CA VAL A 155 0.56 -6.81 4.66
C VAL A 155 -0.43 -6.03 3.81
N LEU A 156 -0.55 -4.74 4.10
CA LEU A 156 -1.34 -3.78 3.34
C LEU A 156 -0.42 -2.82 2.59
N LEU A 157 -0.49 -2.82 1.28
CA LEU A 157 0.23 -1.89 0.41
C LEU A 157 -0.72 -0.77 -0.03
N CYS A 158 -0.33 0.49 0.19
CA CYS A 158 -1.16 1.65 -0.12
C CYS A 158 -0.45 2.54 -1.16
N ASP A 159 -1.02 2.62 -2.35
CA ASP A 159 -0.48 3.43 -3.44
C ASP A 159 -1.14 4.81 -3.46
N GLU A 160 -0.41 5.85 -3.03
CA GLU A 160 -0.80 7.27 -3.05
C GLU A 160 -2.19 7.53 -2.42
N LEU A 161 -2.36 7.19 -1.13
CA LEU A 161 -3.64 7.36 -0.42
C LEU A 161 -4.11 8.82 -0.37
N SER A 162 -3.18 9.78 -0.33
CA SER A 162 -3.46 11.21 -0.17
C SER A 162 -3.79 11.93 -1.48
N LEU A 163 -3.52 11.30 -2.63
CA LEU A 163 -3.59 11.96 -3.94
C LEU A 163 -5.00 12.50 -4.25
N GLY A 164 -5.07 13.82 -4.50
CA GLY A 164 -6.31 14.49 -4.88
C GLY A 164 -7.37 14.57 -3.78
N LEU A 165 -6.98 14.45 -2.52
CA LEU A 165 -7.86 14.57 -1.37
C LEU A 165 -7.68 15.89 -0.62
N ALA A 166 -8.76 16.36 0.01
CA ALA A 166 -8.71 17.51 0.89
C ALA A 166 -7.90 17.18 2.17
N PRO A 167 -7.15 18.16 2.74
CA PRO A 167 -6.30 17.93 3.92
C PRO A 167 -7.03 17.34 5.14
N ILE A 168 -8.31 17.65 5.31
CA ILE A 168 -9.12 17.10 6.40
C ILE A 168 -9.31 15.60 6.24
N VAL A 169 -9.57 15.13 5.02
CA VAL A 169 -9.78 13.72 4.71
C VAL A 169 -8.46 12.93 4.82
N ILE A 170 -7.35 13.52 4.35
CA ILE A 170 -6.01 12.93 4.51
C ILE A 170 -5.75 12.68 6.01
N ARG A 171 -6.00 13.68 6.87
CA ARG A 171 -5.83 13.51 8.33
C ARG A 171 -6.70 12.40 8.89
N GLU A 172 -7.94 12.27 8.44
CA GLU A 172 -8.87 11.24 8.88
C GLU A 172 -8.38 9.83 8.50
N ILE A 173 -7.95 9.63 7.26
CA ILE A 173 -7.40 8.35 6.80
C ILE A 173 -6.12 7.98 7.57
N TYR A 174 -5.20 8.93 7.77
CA TYR A 174 -3.97 8.65 8.51
C TYR A 174 -4.18 8.51 10.02
N ALA A 175 -5.21 9.13 10.58
CA ALA A 175 -5.61 8.91 11.98
C ALA A 175 -6.11 7.48 12.24
N ALA A 176 -6.59 6.78 11.22
CA ALA A 176 -7.00 5.39 11.30
C ALA A 176 -5.80 4.39 11.26
N MET A 177 -4.61 4.82 10.82
CA MET A 177 -3.45 3.92 10.68
C MET A 177 -3.00 3.25 12.00
N PRO A 178 -2.97 3.94 13.16
CA PRO A 178 -2.69 3.28 14.44
C PRO A 178 -3.66 2.15 14.77
N ASP A 179 -4.94 2.30 14.46
CA ASP A 179 -5.94 1.25 14.69
C ASP A 179 -5.77 0.08 13.73
N ILE A 180 -5.34 0.36 12.49
CA ILE A 180 -5.02 -0.68 11.49
C ILE A 180 -3.77 -1.46 11.91
N THR A 181 -2.73 -0.79 12.39
CA THR A 181 -1.45 -1.44 12.75
C THR A 181 -1.45 -2.11 14.13
N ARG A 182 -2.35 -1.69 15.05
CA ARG A 182 -2.43 -2.23 16.43
C ARG A 182 -2.63 -3.75 16.46
N GLU A 183 -3.27 -4.32 15.45
CA GLU A 183 -3.49 -5.76 15.33
C GLU A 183 -2.28 -6.51 14.74
N GLY A 184 -1.11 -5.88 14.71
CA GLY A 184 0.10 -6.46 14.11
C GLY A 184 0.14 -6.41 12.59
N MET A 185 -0.78 -5.67 11.96
CA MET A 185 -0.74 -5.48 10.50
C MET A 185 0.49 -4.69 10.10
N THR A 186 1.13 -5.13 9.04
CA THR A 186 2.28 -4.49 8.44
C THR A 186 1.82 -3.62 7.27
N VAL A 187 2.30 -2.40 7.17
CA VAL A 187 1.80 -1.44 6.18
C VAL A 187 2.94 -0.83 5.38
N VAL A 188 2.76 -0.74 4.08
CA VAL A 188 3.60 0.07 3.19
C VAL A 188 2.74 1.17 2.60
N ILE A 189 3.17 2.40 2.74
CA ILE A 189 2.55 3.56 2.09
C ILE A 189 3.48 4.11 1.02
N VAL A 190 2.93 4.39 -0.15
CA VAL A 190 3.60 5.20 -1.18
C VAL A 190 3.03 6.59 -1.10
N GLU A 191 3.90 7.59 -0.93
CA GLU A 191 3.51 8.99 -0.79
C GLU A 191 4.45 9.93 -1.55
N GLN A 192 3.90 11.08 -1.94
CA GLN A 192 4.67 12.19 -2.52
C GLN A 192 5.01 13.25 -1.46
N ASP A 193 4.16 13.38 -0.42
CA ASP A 193 4.43 14.27 0.71
C ASP A 193 5.43 13.63 1.67
N VAL A 194 6.68 14.07 1.57
CA VAL A 194 7.79 13.61 2.41
C VAL A 194 7.52 13.87 3.90
N THR A 195 6.91 15.02 4.23
CA THR A 195 6.62 15.37 5.62
C THR A 195 5.60 14.41 6.23
N MET A 196 4.55 14.08 5.47
CA MET A 196 3.57 13.10 5.89
C MET A 196 4.19 11.71 6.02
N ALA A 197 4.93 11.27 5.01
CA ALA A 197 5.61 9.98 5.01
C ALA A 197 6.53 9.82 6.23
N GLN A 198 7.35 10.83 6.53
CA GLN A 198 8.26 10.83 7.67
C GLN A 198 7.52 10.79 9.02
N ARG A 199 6.39 11.48 9.11
CA ARG A 199 5.60 11.56 10.34
C ARG A 199 4.92 10.23 10.72
N VAL A 200 4.49 9.46 9.73
CA VAL A 200 3.64 8.28 9.97
C VAL A 200 4.41 6.95 9.94
N SER A 201 5.60 6.92 9.33
CA SER A 201 6.38 5.68 9.16
C SER A 201 7.54 5.56 10.14
N GLN A 202 7.94 4.32 10.43
CA GLN A 202 9.17 4.03 11.18
C GLN A 202 10.41 4.04 10.28
N ARG A 203 10.24 3.73 9.00
CA ARG A 203 11.34 3.67 8.03
C ARG A 203 10.90 4.17 6.68
N ILE A 204 11.84 4.77 5.95
CA ILE A 204 11.62 5.34 4.61
C ILE A 204 12.56 4.65 3.63
N TYR A 205 12.02 4.39 2.44
CA TYR A 205 12.76 4.13 1.21
C TYR A 205 12.51 5.28 0.24
N CYS A 206 13.57 5.89 -0.28
CA CYS A 206 13.49 6.83 -1.38
C CYS A 206 13.85 6.11 -2.68
N LEU A 207 12.95 6.14 -3.65
CA LEU A 207 13.19 5.63 -4.99
C LEU A 207 13.49 6.78 -5.95
N GLN A 208 14.51 6.58 -6.78
CA GLN A 208 14.88 7.47 -7.86
C GLN A 208 15.24 6.61 -9.09
N GLU A 209 14.62 6.90 -10.22
CA GLU A 209 14.90 6.21 -11.50
C GLU A 209 14.94 4.67 -11.38
N GLY A 210 13.99 4.11 -10.64
CA GLY A 210 13.86 2.67 -10.45
C GLY A 210 14.90 2.03 -9.53
N ARG A 211 15.63 2.80 -8.73
CA ARG A 211 16.61 2.37 -7.74
C ARG A 211 16.30 2.93 -6.35
N VAL A 212 16.76 2.27 -5.31
CA VAL A 212 16.75 2.83 -3.96
C VAL A 212 17.93 3.81 -3.84
N SER A 213 17.62 5.11 -3.69
CA SER A 213 18.61 6.18 -3.51
C SER A 213 18.94 6.42 -2.04
N LEU A 214 17.98 6.17 -1.13
CA LEU A 214 18.15 6.33 0.31
C LEU A 214 17.21 5.37 1.04
N GLN A 215 17.68 4.80 2.15
CA GLN A 215 16.83 4.05 3.07
C GLN A 215 17.31 4.21 4.52
N GLY A 216 16.40 4.19 5.47
CA GLY A 216 16.73 4.23 6.89
C GLY A 216 15.53 4.60 7.76
N ARG A 217 15.79 4.78 9.05
CA ARG A 217 14.77 5.17 10.04
C ARG A 217 14.29 6.59 9.79
N SER A 218 12.98 6.80 9.83
CA SER A 218 12.34 8.10 9.58
C SER A 218 12.80 9.18 10.55
N ASP A 219 13.04 8.81 11.82
CA ASP A 219 13.45 9.73 12.89
C ASP A 219 14.92 10.15 12.82
N SER A 220 15.76 9.42 12.07
CA SER A 220 17.19 9.68 11.92
C SER A 220 17.55 10.40 10.61
N MET A 221 16.60 10.56 9.69
CA MET A 221 16.83 11.23 8.42
C MET A 221 16.56 12.73 8.49
N THR A 222 17.48 13.53 7.98
CA THR A 222 17.25 14.97 7.83
C THR A 222 16.46 15.28 6.56
N ARG A 223 15.79 16.44 6.55
CA ARG A 223 15.07 16.90 5.35
C ARG A 223 16.00 17.07 4.16
N GLU A 224 17.23 17.53 4.41
CA GLU A 224 18.26 17.73 3.38
C GLU A 224 18.65 16.40 2.75
N GLN A 225 18.88 15.34 3.54
CA GLN A 225 19.19 14.00 3.05
C GLN A 225 18.07 13.45 2.18
N ILE A 226 16.83 13.58 2.63
CA ILE A 226 15.65 13.12 1.88
C ILE A 226 15.50 13.96 0.59
N SER A 227 15.67 15.27 0.65
CA SER A 227 15.57 16.16 -0.51
C SER A 227 16.62 15.82 -1.57
N GLN A 228 17.85 15.60 -1.16
CA GLN A 228 18.94 15.18 -2.06
C GLN A 228 18.62 13.83 -2.74
N ALA A 229 18.16 12.85 -1.96
CA ALA A 229 17.79 11.54 -2.49
C ALA A 229 16.55 11.57 -3.40
N TYR A 230 15.64 12.50 -3.14
CA TYR A 230 14.40 12.66 -3.90
C TYR A 230 14.61 13.34 -5.25
N PHE A 231 15.47 14.38 -5.29
CA PHE A 231 15.74 15.19 -6.49
C PHE A 231 17.03 14.79 -7.23
N GLY A 232 17.88 13.96 -6.64
CA GLY A 232 19.14 13.53 -7.24
C GLY A 232 20.21 14.64 -7.27
N LEU A 233 20.23 15.48 -6.24
CA LEU A 233 21.14 16.63 -6.09
C LEU A 233 22.44 16.22 -5.42
#